data_d2b1c7bbd4b80778c1c0cb57c51551a6
#
_entry.id   d2b1c7bbd4b80778c1c0cb57c51551a6
#
_cell.length_a   1.000
_cell.length_b   1.000
_cell.length_c   1.000
_cell.angle_alpha   90.00
_cell.angle_beta   90.00
_cell.angle_gamma   90.00
#
_symmetry.space_group_name_H-M   'P 1'
#
loop_
_entity.id
_entity.type
_entity.pdbx_description
1 polymer ?
#
loop_
_entity_poly.entity_id
_entity_poly.type
_entity_poly.pdbx_seq_one_letter_code
_entity_poly.pdbx_strand_id
1 'polypeptide(L)'
;EMHGKTIKKGDKVVMWYYSGNHDESVFENPREVKFDRPNGKSHLSFGFGIHRCMGLRVAELQLRILWQQILEKFEKIEIVKDPVRVSSHFVNGYSEMIVKVTRR
;
A
#
# COMPACT_ATOMS: atom_id res chain seq x y z
N GLU A 1 -23.16 1.60 -17.13
CA GLU A 1 -23.66 1.81 -15.75
C GLU A 1 -22.74 1.14 -14.74
N MET A 2 -22.60 1.75 -13.57
CA MET A 2 -21.80 1.20 -12.46
C MET A 2 -22.51 1.55 -11.16
N HIS A 3 -22.94 0.56 -10.39
CA HIS A 3 -23.68 0.73 -9.12
C HIS A 3 -24.89 1.70 -9.23
N GLY A 4 -25.68 1.54 -10.29
CA GLY A 4 -26.87 2.38 -10.57
C GLY A 4 -26.58 3.79 -11.05
N LYS A 5 -25.31 4.14 -11.32
CA LYS A 5 -24.90 5.43 -11.89
C LYS A 5 -24.46 5.27 -13.34
N THR A 6 -24.86 6.19 -14.17
CA THR A 6 -24.47 6.23 -15.60
C THR A 6 -23.23 7.11 -15.77
N ILE A 7 -22.15 6.54 -16.27
CA ILE A 7 -20.94 7.27 -16.68
C ILE A 7 -21.10 7.60 -18.17
N LYS A 8 -21.06 8.88 -18.51
CA LYS A 8 -21.21 9.37 -19.88
C LYS A 8 -19.83 9.53 -20.56
N LYS A 9 -19.84 9.52 -21.88
CA LYS A 9 -18.63 9.86 -22.65
C LYS A 9 -18.14 11.26 -22.29
N GLY A 10 -16.86 11.36 -21.89
CA GLY A 10 -16.24 12.61 -21.45
C GLY A 10 -16.22 12.85 -19.95
N ASP A 11 -16.90 12.01 -19.16
CA ASP A 11 -16.81 12.10 -17.70
C ASP A 11 -15.41 11.75 -17.23
N LYS A 12 -14.95 12.50 -16.21
CA LYS A 12 -13.71 12.18 -15.49
C LYS A 12 -14.00 11.14 -14.44
N VAL A 13 -13.31 10.03 -14.50
CA VAL A 13 -13.40 8.94 -13.53
C VAL A 13 -12.11 8.88 -12.72
N VAL A 14 -12.22 8.94 -11.40
CA VAL A 14 -11.07 8.86 -10.47
C VAL A 14 -11.20 7.59 -9.63
N MET A 15 -10.16 6.79 -9.62
CA MET A 15 -10.07 5.60 -8.77
C MET A 15 -9.25 5.92 -7.52
N TRP A 16 -9.90 5.85 -6.36
CA TRP A 16 -9.26 6.03 -5.06
C TRP A 16 -8.75 4.69 -4.54
N TYR A 17 -7.54 4.28 -4.93
CA TYR A 17 -6.95 3.00 -4.53
C TYR A 17 -6.85 2.83 -3.01
N TYR A 18 -6.54 3.91 -2.29
CA TYR A 18 -6.52 3.89 -0.84
C TYR A 18 -7.89 3.54 -0.25
N SER A 19 -8.95 4.17 -0.75
CA SER A 19 -10.32 3.87 -0.33
C SER A 19 -10.71 2.43 -0.66
N GLY A 20 -10.40 1.96 -1.87
CA GLY A 20 -10.66 0.58 -2.26
C GLY A 20 -9.92 -0.46 -1.40
N ASN A 21 -8.70 -0.14 -0.95
CA ASN A 21 -7.97 -1.01 -0.03
C ASN A 21 -8.51 -0.99 1.42
N HIS A 22 -9.42 -0.07 1.72
CA HIS A 22 -10.08 0.06 3.01
C HIS A 22 -11.59 -0.20 2.93
N ASP A 23 -12.05 -0.82 1.86
CA ASP A 23 -13.45 -1.20 1.68
C ASP A 23 -13.79 -2.40 2.58
N GLU A 24 -14.66 -2.17 3.55
CA GLU A 24 -15.10 -3.19 4.53
C GLU A 24 -15.95 -4.29 3.90
N SER A 25 -16.52 -4.04 2.71
CA SER A 25 -17.23 -5.08 1.95
C SER A 25 -16.30 -6.11 1.32
N VAL A 26 -15.01 -5.76 1.18
CA VAL A 26 -13.96 -6.60 0.58
C VAL A 26 -12.98 -7.11 1.64
N PHE A 27 -12.58 -6.24 2.56
CA PHE A 27 -11.57 -6.55 3.58
C PHE A 27 -12.14 -6.43 4.98
N GLU A 28 -12.16 -7.50 5.72
CA GLU A 28 -12.55 -7.49 7.14
C GLU A 28 -11.56 -6.64 7.94
N ASN A 29 -12.07 -5.67 8.73
CA ASN A 29 -11.25 -4.76 9.55
C ASN A 29 -10.06 -4.18 8.77
N PRO A 30 -10.27 -3.44 7.66
CA PRO A 30 -9.20 -3.07 6.73
C PRO A 30 -8.15 -2.12 7.32
N ARG A 31 -8.44 -1.50 8.45
CA ARG A 31 -7.50 -0.62 9.18
C ARG A 31 -6.54 -1.38 10.10
N GLU A 32 -6.82 -2.65 10.38
CA GLU A 32 -5.93 -3.51 11.15
C GLU A 32 -4.82 -4.08 10.27
N VAL A 33 -3.60 -4.13 10.79
CA VAL A 33 -2.49 -4.80 10.14
C VAL A 33 -2.58 -6.30 10.42
N LYS A 34 -2.97 -7.06 9.39
CA LYS A 34 -3.07 -8.53 9.45
C LYS A 34 -2.19 -9.12 8.35
N PHE A 35 -1.15 -9.87 8.72
CA PHE A 35 -0.21 -10.47 7.76
C PHE A 35 -0.77 -11.73 7.07
N ASP A 36 -1.74 -12.37 7.65
CA ASP A 36 -2.37 -13.62 7.22
C ASP A 36 -3.73 -13.44 6.55
N ARG A 37 -4.03 -12.24 6.02
CA ARG A 37 -5.28 -11.99 5.31
C ARG A 37 -5.46 -12.97 4.14
N PRO A 38 -6.55 -13.74 4.09
CA PRO A 38 -6.78 -14.70 3.00
C PRO A 38 -6.90 -14.01 1.64
N ASN A 39 -7.40 -12.78 1.60
CA ASN A 39 -7.58 -11.95 0.40
C ASN A 39 -6.55 -10.81 0.28
N GLY A 40 -5.43 -10.87 1.00
CA GLY A 40 -4.41 -9.81 1.00
C GLY A 40 -3.88 -9.46 -0.40
N LYS A 41 -3.86 -10.41 -1.33
CA LYS A 41 -3.44 -10.18 -2.72
C LYS A 41 -4.46 -9.41 -3.58
N SER A 42 -5.65 -9.20 -3.08
CA SER A 42 -6.73 -8.46 -3.78
C SER A 42 -6.58 -6.94 -3.67
N HIS A 43 -5.54 -6.45 -3.00
CA HIS A 43 -5.29 -5.01 -2.87
C HIS A 43 -5.06 -4.30 -4.21
N LEU A 44 -5.44 -3.04 -4.28
CA LEU A 44 -5.36 -2.20 -5.46
C LEU A 44 -4.09 -1.31 -5.54
N SER A 45 -3.11 -1.53 -4.66
CA SER A 45 -1.92 -0.67 -4.57
C SER A 45 -1.09 -0.61 -5.87
N PHE A 46 -1.22 -1.63 -6.72
CA PHE A 46 -0.59 -1.69 -8.03
C PHE A 46 -1.58 -1.48 -9.19
N GLY A 47 -2.77 -0.97 -8.93
CA GLY A 47 -3.83 -0.82 -9.91
C GLY A 47 -4.48 -2.15 -10.28
N PHE A 48 -5.36 -2.10 -11.26
CA PHE A 48 -6.12 -3.25 -11.75
C PHE A 48 -6.33 -3.19 -13.27
N GLY A 49 -6.60 -4.34 -13.88
CA GLY A 49 -6.90 -4.45 -15.32
C GLY A 49 -5.66 -4.27 -16.20
N ILE A 50 -5.87 -3.70 -17.40
CA ILE A 50 -4.83 -3.55 -18.42
C ILE A 50 -3.73 -2.54 -18.02
N HIS A 51 -4.04 -1.63 -17.11
CA HIS A 51 -3.10 -0.65 -16.56
C HIS A 51 -2.43 -1.10 -15.24
N ARG A 52 -2.59 -2.37 -14.86
CA ARG A 52 -1.89 -2.91 -13.69
C ARG A 52 -0.39 -2.67 -13.83
N CYS A 53 0.24 -2.25 -12.72
CA CYS A 53 1.67 -1.93 -12.69
C CYS A 53 2.52 -3.06 -13.29
N MET A 54 3.27 -2.77 -14.36
CA MET A 54 4.16 -3.76 -14.97
C MET A 54 5.37 -4.08 -14.07
N GLY A 55 5.72 -3.19 -13.15
CA GLY A 55 6.80 -3.39 -12.16
C GLY A 55 6.40 -4.20 -10.92
N LEU A 56 5.15 -4.66 -10.82
CA LEU A 56 4.62 -5.38 -9.65
C LEU A 56 5.55 -6.50 -9.16
N ARG A 57 6.00 -7.36 -10.06
CA ARG A 57 6.85 -8.52 -9.71
C ARG A 57 8.20 -8.12 -9.16
N VAL A 58 8.78 -7.06 -9.72
CA VAL A 58 10.06 -6.52 -9.25
C VAL A 58 9.89 -5.88 -7.88
N ALA A 59 8.82 -5.11 -7.68
CA ALA A 59 8.52 -4.50 -6.39
C ALA A 59 8.29 -5.56 -5.29
N GLU A 60 7.51 -6.61 -5.57
CA GLU A 60 7.30 -7.72 -4.63
C GLU A 60 8.61 -8.43 -4.27
N LEU A 61 9.48 -8.67 -5.27
CA LEU A 61 10.79 -9.30 -5.05
C LEU A 61 11.70 -8.42 -4.20
N GLN A 62 11.79 -7.12 -4.52
CA GLN A 62 12.59 -6.17 -3.76
C GLN A 62 12.14 -6.08 -2.30
N LEU A 63 10.84 -5.95 -2.06
CA LEU A 63 10.29 -5.90 -0.70
C LEU A 63 10.57 -7.20 0.07
N ARG A 64 10.42 -8.35 -0.57
CA ARG A 64 10.73 -9.64 0.05
C ARG A 64 12.19 -9.73 0.48
N ILE A 65 13.12 -9.44 -0.43
CA ILE A 65 14.57 -9.48 -0.14
C ILE A 65 14.92 -8.47 0.95
N LEU A 66 14.38 -7.25 0.86
CA LEU A 66 14.62 -6.21 1.86
C LEU A 66 14.19 -6.66 3.25
N TRP A 67 12.96 -7.19 3.38
CA TRP A 67 12.47 -7.66 4.68
C TRP A 67 13.24 -8.87 5.20
N GLN A 68 13.65 -9.81 4.33
CA GLN A 68 14.52 -10.91 4.74
C GLN A 68 15.82 -10.37 5.32
N GLN A 69 16.49 -9.45 4.63
CA GLN A 69 17.75 -8.85 5.12
C GLN A 69 17.58 -8.05 6.40
N ILE A 70 16.46 -7.35 6.56
CA ILE A 70 16.13 -6.61 7.78
C ILE A 70 15.97 -7.59 8.95
N LEU A 71 15.15 -8.61 8.79
CA LEU A 71 14.85 -9.59 9.84
C LEU A 71 16.08 -10.45 10.23
N GLU A 72 16.99 -10.69 9.29
CA GLU A 72 18.25 -11.39 9.55
C GLU A 72 19.24 -10.54 10.36
N LYS A 73 19.34 -9.24 10.05
CA LYS A 73 20.39 -8.36 10.59
C LYS A 73 19.99 -7.60 11.84
N PHE A 74 18.70 -7.34 11.99
CA PHE A 74 18.20 -6.51 13.08
C PHE A 74 17.23 -7.25 13.96
N GLU A 75 17.42 -7.11 15.26
CA GLU A 75 16.52 -7.64 16.28
C GLU A 75 15.32 -6.69 16.49
N LYS A 76 15.60 -5.37 16.44
CA LYS A 76 14.61 -4.34 16.73
C LYS A 76 14.79 -3.12 15.84
N ILE A 77 13.65 -2.56 15.43
CA ILE A 77 13.56 -1.27 14.72
C ILE A 77 12.52 -0.43 15.46
N GLU A 78 12.91 0.77 15.89
CA GLU A 78 12.07 1.70 16.65
C GLU A 78 12.00 3.02 15.90
N ILE A 79 10.79 3.56 15.73
CA ILE A 79 10.60 4.92 15.21
C ILE A 79 10.90 5.87 16.37
N VAL A 80 11.90 6.75 16.20
CA VAL A 80 12.37 7.65 17.28
C VAL A 80 11.86 9.08 17.13
N LYS A 81 11.23 9.39 16.00
CA LYS A 81 10.60 10.67 15.70
C LYS A 81 9.40 10.45 14.80
N ASP A 82 8.34 11.22 14.97
CA ASP A 82 7.16 11.15 14.12
C ASP A 82 7.54 11.31 12.65
N PRO A 83 7.10 10.40 11.77
CA PRO A 83 7.40 10.48 10.35
C PRO A 83 6.83 11.74 9.72
N VAL A 84 7.61 12.38 8.84
CA VAL A 84 7.20 13.57 8.11
C VAL A 84 6.51 13.17 6.81
N ARG A 85 5.25 13.59 6.65
CA ARG A 85 4.49 13.31 5.42
C ARG A 85 4.86 14.27 4.29
N VAL A 86 4.81 13.76 3.07
CA VAL A 86 4.91 14.60 1.87
C VAL A 86 3.63 15.45 1.76
N SER A 87 3.80 16.75 1.60
CA SER A 87 2.68 17.67 1.29
C SER A 87 2.35 17.57 -0.20
N SER A 88 1.43 16.66 -0.53
CA SER A 88 1.03 16.42 -1.93
C SER A 88 -0.40 15.92 -2.00
N HIS A 89 -1.14 16.38 -3.01
CA HIS A 89 -2.47 15.84 -3.35
C HIS A 89 -2.39 14.58 -4.21
N PHE A 90 -1.22 14.25 -4.73
CA PHE A 90 -1.03 13.13 -5.65
C PHE A 90 -0.30 11.95 -4.98
N VAL A 91 0.72 12.22 -4.16
CA VAL A 91 1.52 11.19 -3.50
C VAL A 91 1.21 11.16 -2.01
N ASN A 92 0.67 10.04 -1.53
CA ASN A 92 0.49 9.80 -0.09
C ASN A 92 1.70 9.00 0.44
N GLY A 93 2.74 9.71 0.84
CA GLY A 93 3.99 9.11 1.29
C GLY A 93 4.66 9.88 2.43
N TYR A 94 5.85 9.45 2.77
CA TYR A 94 6.70 10.07 3.78
C TYR A 94 7.99 10.57 3.14
N SER A 95 8.44 11.75 3.54
CA SER A 95 9.73 12.32 3.15
C SER A 95 10.85 11.95 4.11
N GLU A 96 10.50 11.69 5.37
CA GLU A 96 11.45 11.33 6.42
C GLU A 96 10.81 10.34 7.41
N MET A 97 11.58 9.33 7.80
CA MET A 97 11.27 8.44 8.92
C MET A 97 12.58 8.05 9.61
N ILE A 98 12.82 8.63 10.77
CA ILE A 98 14.04 8.35 11.57
C ILE A 98 13.80 7.13 12.44
N VAL A 99 14.65 6.14 12.29
CA VAL A 99 14.58 4.89 13.05
C VAL A 99 15.89 4.60 13.77
N LYS A 100 15.78 3.97 14.94
CA LYS A 100 16.88 3.34 15.66
C LYS A 100 16.82 1.85 15.41
N VAL A 101 17.96 1.27 15.05
CA VAL A 101 18.07 -0.17 14.80
C VAL A 101 18.98 -0.81 15.83
N THR A 102 18.59 -1.98 16.32
CA THR A 102 19.43 -2.86 17.16
C THR A 102 19.84 -4.06 16.30
N ARG A 103 21.15 -4.27 16.14
CA ARG A 103 21.66 -5.43 15.41
C ARG A 103 21.56 -6.70 16.26
N ARG A 104 21.39 -7.82 15.60
CA ARG A 104 21.53 -9.15 16.21
C ARG A 104 22.98 -9.50 16.48
#